data_d32212990973d4204db5fa164385c8a3
#
_entry.id   d32212990973d4204db5fa164385c8a3
#
_cell.length_a   1.000
_cell.length_b   1.000
_cell.length_c   1.000
_cell.angle_alpha   90.00
_cell.angle_beta   90.00
_cell.angle_gamma   90.00
#
_symmetry.space_group_name_H-M   'P 1'
#
loop_
_entity.id
_entity.type
_entity.pdbx_description
1 polymer ?
#
loop_
_entity_poly.entity_id
_entity_poly.type
_entity_poly.pdbx_seq_one_letter_code
_entity_poly.pdbx_strand_id
1 'polypeptide(L)'
;IYTLSLHDALPISSLPCGCGRRGCLERYASGTALGVNGWELAQFRPAYAARIIELSGGDSSHIKGEAITAAAREGDPAALQCYDDLAGHLGRGLADLCAVLDPEVIVIAGGLAEAGDILLAPTREVFHTEITARRARPEIPVVLAEGGQYAGLVGAADLARQV
;
A
#
# COMPACT_ATOMS: atom_id res chain seq x y z
N ILE A 1 -0.01 34.57 2.45
CA ILE A 1 -1.00 33.49 2.56
C ILE A 1 -0.49 32.38 1.67
N TYR A 2 0.19 31.40 2.28
CA TYR A 2 0.51 30.16 1.57
C TYR A 2 -0.77 29.31 1.51
N THR A 3 -1.45 29.31 0.37
CA THR A 3 -2.39 28.28 0.05
C THR A 3 -1.57 27.02 -0.19
N LEU A 4 -1.50 26.14 0.80
CA LEU A 4 -1.10 24.75 0.58
C LEU A 4 -2.12 24.16 -0.42
N SER A 5 -1.76 24.24 -1.68
CA SER A 5 -2.49 23.53 -2.73
C SER A 5 -2.25 22.04 -2.49
N LEU A 6 -3.32 21.25 -2.46
CA LEU A 6 -3.22 19.77 -2.53
C LEU A 6 -2.39 19.30 -3.74
N HIS A 7 -2.12 20.19 -4.69
CA HIS A 7 -1.20 19.97 -5.82
C HIS A 7 0.28 19.96 -5.40
N ASP A 8 0.66 20.61 -4.30
CA ASP A 8 2.06 20.65 -3.84
C ASP A 8 2.43 19.38 -3.04
N ALA A 9 1.43 18.66 -2.52
CA ALA A 9 1.59 17.36 -1.88
C ALA A 9 1.57 16.18 -2.87
N LEU A 10 1.14 16.41 -4.12
CA LEU A 10 1.13 15.41 -5.18
C LEU A 10 2.34 15.63 -6.09
N PRO A 11 3.10 14.58 -6.45
CA PRO A 11 4.17 14.74 -7.43
C PRO A 11 3.59 15.32 -8.72
N ILE A 12 4.30 16.31 -9.29
CA ILE A 12 3.93 17.03 -10.53
C ILE A 12 3.58 16.06 -11.67
N SER A 13 4.04 14.82 -11.59
CA SER A 13 3.77 13.70 -12.50
C SER A 13 2.86 12.65 -11.90
N SER A 14 1.70 13.03 -11.36
CA SER A 14 0.75 12.05 -10.81
C SER A 14 0.33 11.02 -11.87
N LEU A 15 0.41 9.73 -11.52
CA LEU A 15 0.08 8.63 -12.43
C LEU A 15 -1.42 8.63 -12.77
N PRO A 16 -1.80 8.30 -14.03
CA PRO A 16 -3.20 8.17 -14.40
C PRO A 16 -3.83 6.97 -13.67
N CYS A 17 -5.06 7.14 -13.21
CA CYS A 17 -5.86 6.11 -12.58
C CYS A 17 -6.96 5.61 -13.53
N GLY A 18 -7.35 4.34 -13.39
CA GLY A 18 -8.44 3.73 -14.15
C GLY A 18 -9.80 4.42 -13.97
N CYS A 19 -9.98 5.21 -12.89
CA CYS A 19 -11.18 6.02 -12.67
C CYS A 19 -11.24 7.31 -13.53
N GLY A 20 -10.25 7.56 -14.38
CA GLY A 20 -10.13 8.76 -15.22
C GLY A 20 -9.44 9.95 -14.54
N ARG A 21 -9.11 9.87 -13.26
CA ARG A 21 -8.37 10.89 -12.52
C ARG A 21 -6.86 10.59 -12.54
N ARG A 22 -6.09 11.48 -11.92
CA ARG A 22 -4.65 11.29 -11.68
C ARG A 22 -4.35 11.38 -10.19
N GLY A 23 -3.30 10.71 -9.72
CA GLY A 23 -2.84 10.81 -8.33
C GLY A 23 -3.71 10.10 -7.28
N CYS A 24 -4.61 9.19 -7.69
CA CYS A 24 -5.40 8.42 -6.73
C CYS A 24 -4.49 7.52 -5.87
N LEU A 25 -4.73 7.46 -4.57
CA LEU A 25 -3.95 6.63 -3.64
C LEU A 25 -3.87 5.16 -4.11
N GLU A 26 -4.96 4.62 -4.65
CA GLU A 26 -5.02 3.27 -5.22
C GLU A 26 -3.92 3.01 -6.27
N ARG A 27 -3.54 4.05 -7.04
CA ARG A 27 -2.51 3.91 -8.09
C ARG A 27 -1.11 3.71 -7.53
N TYR A 28 -0.91 3.99 -6.24
CA TYR A 28 0.38 3.91 -5.55
C TYR A 28 0.38 2.87 -4.42
N ALA A 29 -0.78 2.59 -3.82
CA ALA A 29 -0.91 1.77 -2.62
C ALA A 29 -2.00 0.70 -2.78
N SER A 30 -1.89 -0.12 -3.83
CA SER A 30 -2.77 -1.26 -4.08
C SER A 30 -1.99 -2.48 -4.54
N GLY A 31 -2.62 -3.67 -4.57
CA GLY A 31 -2.02 -4.88 -5.15
C GLY A 31 -1.66 -4.71 -6.63
N THR A 32 -2.46 -3.95 -7.38
CA THR A 32 -2.14 -3.59 -8.77
C THR A 32 -0.91 -2.69 -8.85
N ALA A 33 -0.81 -1.70 -7.96
CA ALA A 33 0.37 -0.83 -7.88
C ALA A 33 1.63 -1.63 -7.55
N LEU A 34 1.55 -2.59 -6.61
CA LEU A 34 2.65 -3.49 -6.28
C LEU A 34 3.14 -4.24 -7.53
N GLY A 35 2.21 -4.83 -8.30
CA GLY A 35 2.54 -5.52 -9.55
C GLY A 35 3.25 -4.61 -10.57
N VAL A 36 2.78 -3.37 -10.72
CA VAL A 36 3.41 -2.37 -11.61
C VAL A 36 4.81 -2.00 -11.13
N ASN A 37 5.02 -1.77 -9.84
CA ASN A 37 6.33 -1.46 -9.28
C ASN A 37 7.33 -2.60 -9.55
N GLY A 38 6.90 -3.86 -9.35
CA GLY A 38 7.75 -5.01 -9.65
C GLY A 38 8.05 -5.15 -11.14
N TRP A 39 7.09 -4.88 -12.01
CA TRP A 39 7.28 -4.87 -13.45
C TRP A 39 8.26 -3.77 -13.87
N GLU A 40 8.10 -2.55 -13.40
CA GLU A 40 9.02 -1.44 -13.68
C GLU A 40 10.44 -1.78 -13.20
N LEU A 41 10.58 -2.33 -11.99
CA LEU A 41 11.87 -2.75 -11.46
C LEU A 41 12.54 -3.82 -12.35
N ALA A 42 11.76 -4.78 -12.83
CA ALA A 42 12.23 -5.83 -13.74
C ALA A 42 12.67 -5.27 -15.12
N GLN A 43 12.02 -4.20 -15.61
CA GLN A 43 12.43 -3.56 -16.86
C GLN A 43 13.76 -2.81 -16.72
N PHE A 44 13.95 -2.08 -15.63
CA PHE A 44 15.13 -1.23 -15.46
C PHE A 44 16.30 -1.94 -14.77
N ARG A 45 16.03 -2.97 -13.95
CA ARG A 45 17.03 -3.69 -13.17
C ARG A 45 16.75 -5.20 -13.13
N PRO A 46 16.75 -5.88 -14.30
CA PRO A 46 16.31 -7.28 -14.39
C PRO A 46 17.15 -8.23 -13.53
N ALA A 47 18.45 -8.00 -13.41
CA ALA A 47 19.31 -8.83 -12.56
C ALA A 47 18.97 -8.69 -11.06
N TYR A 48 18.54 -7.51 -10.63
CA TYR A 48 18.10 -7.26 -9.25
C TYR A 48 16.72 -7.87 -8.97
N ALA A 49 15.82 -7.83 -9.96
CA ALA A 49 14.47 -8.39 -9.88
C ALA A 49 14.39 -9.87 -10.32
N ALA A 50 15.53 -10.56 -10.45
CA ALA A 50 15.60 -11.92 -11.02
C ALA A 50 14.67 -12.91 -10.31
N ARG A 51 14.57 -12.84 -8.97
CA ARG A 51 13.71 -13.74 -8.20
C ARG A 51 12.22 -13.47 -8.44
N ILE A 52 11.82 -12.20 -8.55
CA ILE A 52 10.44 -11.82 -8.89
C ILE A 52 10.08 -12.34 -10.29
N ILE A 53 10.98 -12.19 -11.28
CA ILE A 53 10.80 -12.67 -12.64
C ILE A 53 10.64 -14.20 -12.65
N GLU A 54 11.50 -14.93 -11.94
CA GLU A 54 11.44 -16.37 -11.82
C GLU A 54 10.09 -16.84 -11.27
N LEU A 55 9.62 -16.23 -10.16
CA LEU A 55 8.32 -16.54 -9.54
C LEU A 55 7.12 -16.15 -10.41
N SER A 56 7.34 -15.31 -11.42
CA SER A 56 6.33 -14.94 -12.42
C SER A 56 6.34 -15.84 -13.65
N GLY A 57 7.05 -16.97 -13.59
CA GLY A 57 7.17 -17.93 -14.71
C GLY A 57 8.26 -17.56 -15.73
N GLY A 58 9.20 -16.70 -15.37
CA GLY A 58 10.34 -16.29 -16.22
C GLY A 58 10.02 -15.16 -17.18
N ASP A 59 8.81 -14.62 -17.17
CA ASP A 59 8.38 -13.52 -18.02
C ASP A 59 7.96 -12.31 -17.18
N SER A 60 8.70 -11.21 -17.34
CA SER A 60 8.42 -9.97 -16.62
C SER A 60 7.05 -9.34 -16.94
N SER A 61 6.45 -9.68 -18.10
CA SER A 61 5.11 -9.18 -18.48
C SER A 61 3.99 -9.76 -17.61
N HIS A 62 4.26 -10.85 -16.89
CA HIS A 62 3.30 -11.54 -16.03
C HIS A 62 3.49 -11.26 -14.53
N ILE A 63 4.34 -10.29 -14.16
CA ILE A 63 4.57 -9.94 -12.77
C ILE A 63 3.28 -9.39 -12.15
N LYS A 64 2.84 -10.05 -11.07
CA LYS A 64 1.70 -9.66 -10.24
C LYS A 64 2.13 -9.55 -8.79
N GLY A 65 1.27 -8.95 -7.97
CA GLY A 65 1.52 -8.78 -6.54
C GLY A 65 1.85 -10.09 -5.81
N GLU A 66 1.26 -11.23 -6.22
CA GLU A 66 1.49 -12.54 -5.61
C GLU A 66 2.95 -13.00 -5.74
N ALA A 67 3.58 -12.81 -6.91
CA ALA A 67 4.97 -13.17 -7.12
C ALA A 67 5.91 -12.30 -6.27
N ILE A 68 5.61 -10.99 -6.16
CA ILE A 68 6.36 -10.06 -5.32
C ILE A 68 6.20 -10.41 -3.85
N THR A 69 4.98 -10.76 -3.41
CA THR A 69 4.72 -11.19 -2.04
C THR A 69 5.48 -12.47 -1.71
N ALA A 70 5.53 -13.43 -2.64
CA ALA A 70 6.28 -14.67 -2.46
C ALA A 70 7.78 -14.40 -2.32
N ALA A 71 8.36 -13.57 -3.21
CA ALA A 71 9.77 -13.18 -3.13
C ALA A 71 10.09 -12.42 -1.83
N ALA A 72 9.20 -11.50 -1.41
CA ALA A 72 9.37 -10.74 -0.18
C ALA A 72 9.38 -11.64 1.08
N ARG A 73 8.56 -12.69 1.10
CA ARG A 73 8.55 -13.70 2.18
C ARG A 73 9.86 -14.50 2.24
N GLU A 74 10.56 -14.63 1.12
CA GLU A 74 11.90 -15.23 1.05
C GLU A 74 13.02 -14.25 1.43
N GLY A 75 12.69 -12.97 1.66
CA GLY A 75 13.65 -11.92 2.00
C GLY A 75 14.33 -11.31 0.77
N ASP A 76 13.77 -11.47 -0.43
CA ASP A 76 14.31 -10.88 -1.65
C ASP A 76 14.35 -9.33 -1.56
N PRO A 77 15.50 -8.68 -1.74
CA PRO A 77 15.64 -7.25 -1.54
C PRO A 77 14.87 -6.41 -2.57
N ALA A 78 14.68 -6.90 -3.78
CA ALA A 78 13.90 -6.20 -4.80
C ALA A 78 12.41 -6.20 -4.46
N ALA A 79 11.91 -7.33 -3.97
CA ALA A 79 10.52 -7.46 -3.54
C ALA A 79 10.25 -6.64 -2.27
N LEU A 80 11.18 -6.63 -1.31
CA LEU A 80 11.08 -5.79 -0.11
C LEU A 80 11.09 -4.31 -0.47
N GLN A 81 11.92 -3.87 -1.42
CA GLN A 81 11.89 -2.49 -1.93
C GLN A 81 10.52 -2.12 -2.50
N CYS A 82 9.87 -3.01 -3.27
CA CYS A 82 8.52 -2.75 -3.79
C CYS A 82 7.50 -2.55 -2.65
N TYR A 83 7.64 -3.28 -1.55
CA TYR A 83 6.79 -3.09 -0.36
C TYR A 83 7.10 -1.81 0.39
N ASP A 84 8.36 -1.42 0.52
CA ASP A 84 8.76 -0.16 1.17
C ASP A 84 8.21 1.05 0.40
N ASP A 85 8.30 1.04 -0.93
CA ASP A 85 7.74 2.08 -1.79
C ASP A 85 6.21 2.18 -1.64
N LEU A 86 5.51 1.04 -1.66
CA LEU A 86 4.06 0.96 -1.47
C LEU A 86 3.67 1.44 -0.06
N ALA A 87 4.36 0.97 0.97
CA ALA A 87 4.13 1.33 2.37
C ALA A 87 4.35 2.83 2.60
N GLY A 88 5.34 3.42 1.91
CA GLY A 88 5.59 4.84 1.92
C GLY A 88 4.39 5.66 1.44
N HIS A 89 3.77 5.24 0.35
CA HIS A 89 2.55 5.89 -0.16
C HIS A 89 1.34 5.62 0.73
N LEU A 90 1.18 4.39 1.20
CA LEU A 90 0.08 4.01 2.08
C LEU A 90 0.15 4.77 3.41
N GLY A 91 1.30 4.80 4.08
CA GLY A 91 1.48 5.47 5.36
C GLY A 91 1.18 6.97 5.28
N ARG A 92 1.66 7.65 4.23
CA ARG A 92 1.32 9.07 3.99
C ARG A 92 -0.17 9.28 3.75
N GLY A 93 -0.78 8.46 2.89
CA GLY A 93 -2.22 8.55 2.63
C GLY A 93 -3.07 8.32 3.88
N LEU A 94 -2.66 7.39 4.76
CA LEU A 94 -3.32 7.17 6.05
C LEU A 94 -3.15 8.37 6.99
N ALA A 95 -1.98 9.00 7.01
CA ALA A 95 -1.75 10.21 7.82
C ALA A 95 -2.64 11.37 7.37
N ASP A 96 -2.80 11.58 6.05
CA ASP A 96 -3.70 12.58 5.49
C ASP A 96 -5.16 12.31 5.86
N LEU A 97 -5.61 11.06 5.77
CA LEU A 97 -6.96 10.67 6.17
C LEU A 97 -7.21 10.87 7.67
N CYS A 98 -6.22 10.58 8.51
CA CYS A 98 -6.31 10.82 9.95
C CYS A 98 -6.42 12.29 10.30
N ALA A 99 -5.80 13.18 9.53
CA ALA A 99 -5.92 14.62 9.75
C ALA A 99 -7.35 15.13 9.52
N VAL A 100 -8.15 14.42 8.73
CA VAL A 100 -9.54 14.79 8.38
C VAL A 100 -10.56 14.04 9.21
N LEU A 101 -10.34 12.74 9.43
CA LEU A 101 -11.35 11.84 10.01
C LEU A 101 -11.14 11.57 11.51
N ASP A 102 -9.92 11.79 12.02
CA ASP A 102 -9.51 11.53 13.40
C ASP A 102 -9.98 10.17 13.97
N PRO A 103 -9.67 9.05 13.30
CA PRO A 103 -10.15 7.73 13.70
C PRO A 103 -9.43 7.24 14.97
N GLU A 104 -10.08 6.37 15.73
CA GLU A 104 -9.49 5.69 16.89
C GLU A 104 -8.58 4.51 16.49
N VAL A 105 -8.82 3.94 15.30
CA VAL A 105 -8.06 2.79 14.76
C VAL A 105 -8.11 2.80 13.24
N ILE A 106 -7.03 2.34 12.61
CA ILE A 106 -6.95 2.08 11.18
C ILE A 106 -6.85 0.58 10.97
N VAL A 107 -7.77 0.03 10.17
CA VAL A 107 -7.77 -1.39 9.83
C VAL A 107 -7.46 -1.57 8.35
N ILE A 108 -6.33 -2.24 8.03
CA ILE A 108 -5.95 -2.59 6.67
C ILE A 108 -6.52 -3.98 6.35
N ALA A 109 -7.29 -4.08 5.26
CA ALA A 109 -7.91 -5.31 4.79
C ALA A 109 -7.64 -5.53 3.31
N GLY A 110 -8.07 -6.69 2.79
CA GLY A 110 -7.91 -7.07 1.38
C GLY A 110 -6.64 -7.87 1.12
N GLY A 111 -6.36 -8.16 -0.16
CA GLY A 111 -5.26 -9.06 -0.55
C GLY A 111 -3.87 -8.62 -0.09
N LEU A 112 -3.60 -7.31 0.00
CA LEU A 112 -2.33 -6.80 0.51
C LEU A 112 -2.09 -7.12 2.00
N ALA A 113 -3.17 -7.23 2.79
CA ALA A 113 -3.07 -7.57 4.21
C ALA A 113 -2.45 -8.97 4.45
N GLU A 114 -2.50 -9.86 3.46
CA GLU A 114 -1.88 -11.19 3.53
C GLU A 114 -0.34 -11.15 3.60
N ALA A 115 0.27 -10.03 3.23
CA ALA A 115 1.70 -9.83 3.40
C ALA A 115 2.13 -9.70 4.88
N GLY A 116 1.18 -9.47 5.78
CA GLY A 116 1.47 -9.36 7.21
C GLY A 116 2.39 -8.19 7.53
N ASP A 117 3.39 -8.47 8.36
CA ASP A 117 4.35 -7.45 8.81
C ASP A 117 5.25 -6.91 7.68
N ILE A 118 5.38 -7.60 6.57
CA ILE A 118 6.10 -7.07 5.39
C ILE A 118 5.49 -5.76 4.91
N LEU A 119 4.16 -5.65 4.95
CA LEU A 119 3.43 -4.42 4.66
C LEU A 119 3.25 -3.54 5.89
N LEU A 120 2.83 -4.15 7.00
CA LEU A 120 2.34 -3.42 8.16
C LEU A 120 3.45 -2.64 8.89
N ALA A 121 4.63 -3.25 9.07
CA ALA A 121 5.72 -2.62 9.80
C ALA A 121 6.21 -1.31 9.11
N PRO A 122 6.60 -1.31 7.82
CA PRO A 122 7.02 -0.09 7.15
C PRO A 122 5.87 0.93 7.01
N THR A 123 4.62 0.47 6.83
CA THR A 123 3.45 1.38 6.79
C THR A 123 3.27 2.12 8.11
N ARG A 124 3.40 1.43 9.25
CA ARG A 124 3.34 2.05 10.59
C ARG A 124 4.44 3.07 10.78
N GLU A 125 5.66 2.75 10.39
CA GLU A 125 6.81 3.64 10.53
C GLU A 125 6.58 4.96 9.77
N VAL A 126 6.17 4.89 8.51
CA VAL A 126 5.85 6.07 7.71
C VAL A 126 4.65 6.82 8.30
N PHE A 127 3.56 6.13 8.64
CA PHE A 127 2.38 6.73 9.24
C PHE A 127 2.72 7.52 10.52
N HIS A 128 3.47 6.91 11.43
CA HIS A 128 3.88 7.56 12.68
C HIS A 128 4.82 8.76 12.45
N THR A 129 5.56 8.77 11.36
CA THR A 129 6.44 9.90 11.01
C THR A 129 5.64 11.06 10.42
N GLU A 130 4.65 10.78 9.57
CA GLU A 130 3.90 11.76 8.78
C GLU A 130 2.66 12.30 9.50
N ILE A 131 2.11 11.57 10.49
CA ILE A 131 0.88 12.00 11.16
C ILE A 131 1.04 13.36 11.87
N THR A 132 0.08 14.25 11.63
CA THR A 132 0.03 15.59 12.24
C THR A 132 -0.23 15.50 13.74
N ALA A 133 0.25 16.50 14.49
CA ALA A 133 0.05 16.60 15.94
C ALA A 133 0.50 15.37 16.75
N ARG A 134 1.44 14.57 16.23
CA ARG A 134 1.96 13.32 16.80
C ARG A 134 2.24 13.36 18.31
N ARG A 135 2.73 14.51 18.83
CA ARG A 135 3.07 14.66 20.25
C ARG A 135 1.89 15.07 21.13
N ALA A 136 0.79 15.50 20.53
CA ALA A 136 -0.36 16.10 21.22
C ALA A 136 -1.62 15.22 21.14
N ARG A 137 -1.55 14.07 20.47
CA ARG A 137 -2.68 13.16 20.28
C ARG A 137 -2.36 11.75 20.79
N PRO A 138 -3.36 10.95 21.17
CA PRO A 138 -3.17 9.53 21.42
C PRO A 138 -2.62 8.80 20.20
N GLU A 139 -1.89 7.73 20.42
CA GLU A 139 -1.43 6.85 19.35
C GLU A 139 -2.64 6.19 18.66
N ILE A 140 -2.67 6.25 17.32
CA ILE A 140 -3.68 5.57 16.52
C ILE A 140 -3.08 4.25 16.05
N PRO A 141 -3.61 3.10 16.50
CA PRO A 141 -3.12 1.81 16.05
C PRO A 141 -3.50 1.58 14.58
N VAL A 142 -2.52 1.11 13.81
CA VAL A 142 -2.71 0.59 12.45
C VAL A 142 -2.62 -0.93 12.54
N VAL A 143 -3.67 -1.64 12.20
CA VAL A 143 -3.77 -3.10 12.35
C VAL A 143 -4.23 -3.77 11.07
N LEU A 144 -3.99 -5.07 10.95
CA LEU A 144 -4.55 -5.88 9.87
C LEU A 144 -5.92 -6.43 10.30
N ALA A 145 -6.84 -6.54 9.35
CA ALA A 145 -8.13 -7.19 9.58
C ALA A 145 -7.93 -8.68 9.85
N GLU A 146 -8.59 -9.23 10.88
CA GLU A 146 -8.55 -10.66 11.18
C GLU A 146 -9.10 -11.54 10.04
N GLY A 147 -10.07 -11.03 9.27
CA GLY A 147 -10.66 -11.71 8.11
C GLY A 147 -9.84 -11.63 6.82
N GLY A 148 -8.64 -10.99 6.80
CA GLY A 148 -7.80 -10.84 5.63
C GLY A 148 -8.57 -10.31 4.41
N GLN A 149 -8.43 -11.00 3.26
CA GLN A 149 -9.13 -10.64 2.02
C GLN A 149 -10.66 -10.79 2.10
N TYR A 150 -11.19 -11.57 3.04
CA TYR A 150 -12.62 -11.80 3.21
C TYR A 150 -13.29 -10.84 4.18
N ALA A 151 -12.55 -9.97 4.86
CA ALA A 151 -13.08 -9.05 5.87
C ALA A 151 -14.25 -8.20 5.33
N GLY A 152 -14.15 -7.69 4.09
CA GLY A 152 -15.22 -6.93 3.45
C GLY A 152 -16.47 -7.75 3.17
N LEU A 153 -16.31 -9.00 2.74
CA LEU A 153 -17.43 -9.92 2.49
C LEU A 153 -18.17 -10.26 3.80
N VAL A 154 -17.40 -10.58 4.84
CA VAL A 154 -17.97 -10.90 6.18
C VAL A 154 -18.70 -9.69 6.75
N GLY A 155 -18.09 -8.50 6.68
CA GLY A 155 -18.72 -7.27 7.15
C GLY A 155 -20.01 -6.93 6.40
N ALA A 156 -20.02 -7.08 5.07
CA ALA A 156 -21.24 -6.88 4.27
C ALA A 156 -22.34 -7.90 4.63
N ALA A 157 -21.98 -9.16 4.84
CA ALA A 157 -22.94 -10.20 5.24
C ALA A 157 -23.51 -9.94 6.64
N ASP A 158 -22.68 -9.45 7.57
CA ASP A 158 -23.14 -9.10 8.93
C ASP A 158 -24.10 -7.90 8.92
N LEU A 159 -23.78 -6.86 8.15
CA LEU A 159 -24.67 -5.72 7.97
C LEU A 159 -26.03 -6.14 7.37
N ALA A 160 -26.04 -7.05 6.38
CA ALA A 160 -27.27 -7.55 5.78
C ALA A 160 -28.15 -8.37 6.74
N ARG A 161 -27.60 -8.89 7.84
CA ARG A 161 -28.35 -9.63 8.87
C ARG A 161 -29.01 -8.68 9.90
N GLN A 162 -28.60 -7.42 9.95
CA GLN A 162 -29.11 -6.43 10.89
C GLN A 162 -30.31 -5.65 10.32
N VAL A 163 -30.65 -5.87 9.05
CA VAL A 163 -31.81 -5.30 8.35
C VAL A 163 -32.94 -6.31 8.33
#